data_dfe6e318c931fce78b02cac5ce583b00
#
_entry.id   dfe6e318c931fce78b02cac5ce583b00
#
_cell.length_a   1.000
_cell.length_b   1.000
_cell.length_c   1.000
_cell.angle_alpha   90.00
_cell.angle_beta   90.00
_cell.angle_gamma   90.00
#
_symmetry.space_group_name_H-M   'P 1'
#
loop_
_entity.id
_entity.type
_entity.pdbx_description
1 polymer ?
#
loop_
_entity_poly.entity_id
_entity_poly.type
_entity_poly.pdbx_seq_one_letter_code
_entity_poly.pdbx_strand_id
1 'polypeptide(L)'
;MKKLLLFLCIVFANTVHAQEPARKAFIGLTGKYTDNGIVADSVSPNSTLYKAGILKGDIIKYINNQLITNAANLSNATSSIRTGDKVAVIYSHAGKVKTKTIKAVMRPFETSDIADVYYDWVSNNDCRLRTITRKPKGQTNVPSILLIPGYNCGSIENYSLSIYKNLMNEWIKAGYAVVTIEKSGLGDSYNCIPCSEADLVTDIEVFDAGYKYMESLPYVDKSRLFIWGHSMGGVIAPEIARKHKPRGVIVFATVFRPWSEFLLEMHRVQYPLDGKSYIETEAAVRGMQKIYYEFFRLKKSPEELYNIPEYRELVKAELEYKAGDNNMWGRHWRFWQQIDSLDLATSWSAVKCPVLSIFGGADYIACSALEHQLIERTVNATHPGNCTNITIPDIDHLIVQQPNWKTAHKNFADKAYREANFHYGFTKATIDWMDKMK
;
A
#
# COMPACT_ATOMS: atom_id res chain seq x y z
N MET A 1 -37.64 -55.57 -36.47
CA MET A 1 -37.23 -54.18 -36.64
C MET A 1 -37.43 -53.43 -35.30
N LYS A 2 -36.40 -53.34 -34.47
CA LYS A 2 -36.44 -52.59 -33.18
C LYS A 2 -35.91 -51.19 -33.44
N LYS A 3 -36.79 -50.17 -33.25
CA LYS A 3 -36.40 -48.78 -33.32
C LYS A 3 -35.73 -48.36 -32.01
N LEU A 4 -34.44 -47.98 -32.07
CA LEU A 4 -33.67 -47.47 -30.99
C LEU A 4 -33.97 -45.93 -30.92
N LEU A 5 -34.65 -45.46 -29.87
CA LEU A 5 -34.82 -44.03 -29.59
C LEU A 5 -33.60 -43.54 -28.83
N LEU A 6 -32.80 -42.68 -29.48
CA LEU A 6 -31.64 -42.00 -28.85
C LEU A 6 -32.19 -40.76 -28.13
N PHE A 7 -32.19 -40.78 -26.79
CA PHE A 7 -32.50 -39.62 -25.96
C PHE A 7 -31.24 -38.76 -25.86
N LEU A 8 -31.24 -37.63 -26.56
CA LEU A 8 -30.17 -36.62 -26.45
C LEU A 8 -30.42 -35.76 -25.19
N CYS A 9 -29.77 -36.09 -24.08
CA CYS A 9 -29.75 -35.21 -22.90
C CYS A 9 -28.88 -33.97 -23.18
N ILE A 10 -29.52 -32.86 -23.54
CA ILE A 10 -28.83 -31.57 -23.58
C ILE A 10 -28.64 -31.10 -22.13
N VAL A 11 -27.44 -31.29 -21.60
CA VAL A 11 -27.01 -30.69 -20.32
C VAL A 11 -26.76 -29.20 -20.58
N PHE A 12 -27.75 -28.36 -20.23
CA PHE A 12 -27.50 -26.92 -20.08
C PHE A 12 -26.54 -26.72 -18.92
N ALA A 13 -25.26 -26.57 -19.21
CA ALA A 13 -24.32 -26.02 -18.26
C ALA A 13 -24.70 -24.54 -18.02
N ASN A 14 -25.53 -24.30 -17.02
CA ASN A 14 -25.70 -22.96 -16.48
C ASN A 14 -24.36 -22.52 -15.90
N THR A 15 -23.57 -21.81 -16.68
CA THR A 15 -22.46 -21.03 -16.15
C THR A 15 -23.08 -19.95 -15.27
N VAL A 16 -23.13 -20.22 -13.97
CA VAL A 16 -23.40 -19.19 -12.98
C VAL A 16 -22.23 -18.20 -13.07
N HIS A 17 -22.39 -17.18 -13.89
CA HIS A 17 -21.49 -16.03 -13.81
C HIS A 17 -21.72 -15.44 -12.43
N ALA A 18 -20.78 -15.68 -11.51
CA ALA A 18 -20.79 -15.03 -10.21
C ALA A 18 -20.87 -13.52 -10.48
N GLN A 19 -21.98 -12.91 -10.08
CA GLN A 19 -22.21 -11.48 -10.28
C GLN A 19 -21.03 -10.71 -9.69
N GLU A 20 -20.42 -9.81 -10.45
CA GLU A 20 -19.32 -8.99 -9.95
C GLU A 20 -19.76 -8.21 -8.71
N PRO A 21 -18.91 -8.17 -7.65
CA PRO A 21 -19.24 -7.41 -6.46
C PRO A 21 -19.47 -5.94 -6.81
N ALA A 22 -20.51 -5.35 -6.26
CA ALA A 22 -20.77 -3.92 -6.43
C ALA A 22 -19.57 -3.10 -5.92
N ARG A 23 -19.21 -2.03 -6.64
CA ARG A 23 -18.15 -1.12 -6.24
C ARG A 23 -18.43 -0.45 -4.89
N LYS A 24 -17.39 -0.07 -4.16
CA LYS A 24 -17.53 0.78 -2.96
C LYS A 24 -18.27 2.07 -3.28
N ALA A 25 -18.99 2.56 -2.29
CA ALA A 25 -19.72 3.80 -2.39
C ALA A 25 -18.79 5.01 -2.49
N PHE A 26 -19.19 5.98 -3.30
CA PHE A 26 -18.57 7.31 -3.31
C PHE A 26 -19.21 8.17 -2.21
N ILE A 27 -18.62 8.21 -1.04
CA ILE A 27 -19.11 9.01 0.10
C ILE A 27 -18.91 10.51 -0.17
N GLY A 28 -17.69 10.91 -0.60
CA GLY A 28 -17.38 12.24 -1.10
C GLY A 28 -17.27 13.33 -0.03
N LEU A 29 -16.72 13.03 1.14
CA LEU A 29 -16.58 13.94 2.26
C LEU A 29 -15.11 14.20 2.60
N THR A 30 -14.76 15.48 2.77
CA THR A 30 -13.56 15.89 3.53
C THR A 30 -13.99 16.88 4.62
N GLY A 31 -13.30 16.88 5.76
CA GLY A 31 -13.69 17.79 6.85
C GLY A 31 -12.81 17.67 8.08
N LYS A 32 -13.15 18.45 9.08
CA LYS A 32 -12.49 18.50 10.39
C LYS A 32 -13.32 17.79 11.45
N TYR A 33 -12.70 16.88 12.18
CA TYR A 33 -13.35 16.16 13.26
C TYR A 33 -13.52 17.03 14.49
N THR A 34 -14.68 16.88 15.14
CA THR A 34 -15.04 17.49 16.42
C THR A 34 -15.74 16.45 17.29
N ASP A 35 -15.94 16.73 18.57
CA ASP A 35 -16.68 15.85 19.49
C ASP A 35 -18.15 15.65 19.06
N ASN A 36 -18.69 16.55 18.25
CA ASN A 36 -20.07 16.53 17.77
C ASN A 36 -20.25 15.95 16.34
N GLY A 37 -19.17 15.50 15.71
CA GLY A 37 -19.19 15.00 14.34
C GLY A 37 -18.07 15.56 13.46
N ILE A 38 -18.12 15.30 12.16
CA ILE A 38 -17.21 15.89 11.18
C ILE A 38 -17.86 17.12 10.52
N VAL A 39 -17.20 18.28 10.60
CA VAL A 39 -17.58 19.49 9.88
C VAL A 39 -17.09 19.38 8.45
N ALA A 40 -17.99 19.40 7.47
CA ALA A 40 -17.67 19.26 6.07
C ALA A 40 -16.88 20.49 5.54
N ASP A 41 -15.62 20.30 5.19
CA ASP A 41 -14.84 21.30 4.44
C ASP A 41 -15.20 21.25 2.96
N SER A 42 -15.45 20.06 2.42
CA SER A 42 -16.03 19.87 1.10
C SER A 42 -16.90 18.61 1.00
N VAL A 43 -17.87 18.65 0.09
CA VAL A 43 -18.68 17.51 -0.32
C VAL A 43 -18.58 17.40 -1.83
N SER A 44 -18.02 16.29 -2.32
CA SER A 44 -17.78 16.09 -3.75
C SER A 44 -19.10 16.04 -4.53
N PRO A 45 -19.23 16.76 -5.66
CA PRO A 45 -20.39 16.65 -6.54
C PRO A 45 -20.68 15.21 -6.92
N ASN A 46 -21.96 14.88 -7.06
CA ASN A 46 -22.44 13.53 -7.42
C ASN A 46 -22.10 12.41 -6.42
N SER A 47 -21.56 12.72 -5.24
CA SER A 47 -21.33 11.74 -4.17
C SER A 47 -22.61 11.39 -3.42
N THR A 48 -22.55 10.33 -2.61
CA THR A 48 -23.67 9.88 -1.77
C THR A 48 -24.13 11.00 -0.83
N LEU A 49 -23.21 11.69 -0.15
CA LEU A 49 -23.56 12.77 0.77
C LEU A 49 -24.04 14.01 0.05
N TYR A 50 -23.50 14.32 -1.13
CA TYR A 50 -24.02 15.41 -1.96
C TYR A 50 -25.49 15.18 -2.36
N LYS A 51 -25.83 13.96 -2.79
CA LYS A 51 -27.23 13.59 -3.11
C LYS A 51 -28.13 13.56 -1.89
N ALA A 52 -27.59 13.40 -0.69
CA ALA A 52 -28.34 13.58 0.55
C ALA A 52 -28.66 15.06 0.86
N GLY A 53 -28.08 16.00 0.11
CA GLY A 53 -28.24 17.44 0.30
C GLY A 53 -27.32 17.99 1.39
N ILE A 54 -26.22 17.31 1.68
CA ILE A 54 -25.18 17.76 2.61
C ILE A 54 -24.25 18.72 1.86
N LEU A 55 -23.93 19.84 2.49
CA LEU A 55 -23.14 20.91 1.92
C LEU A 55 -21.92 21.23 2.79
N LYS A 56 -21.00 22.02 2.26
CA LYS A 56 -19.90 22.59 3.03
C LYS A 56 -20.43 23.33 4.26
N GLY A 57 -19.81 23.10 5.41
CA GLY A 57 -20.18 23.68 6.69
C GLY A 57 -21.20 22.85 7.49
N ASP A 58 -21.82 21.84 6.90
CA ASP A 58 -22.70 20.92 7.64
C ASP A 58 -21.87 20.03 8.57
N ILE A 59 -22.49 19.61 9.68
CA ILE A 59 -21.86 18.70 10.64
C ILE A 59 -22.50 17.33 10.51
N ILE A 60 -21.78 16.34 9.99
CA ILE A 60 -22.20 14.96 9.91
C ILE A 60 -21.93 14.31 11.26
N LYS A 61 -23.00 13.95 11.97
CA LYS A 61 -22.93 13.35 13.31
C LYS A 61 -22.85 11.82 13.22
N TYR A 62 -23.72 11.19 12.43
CA TYR A 62 -23.81 9.75 12.30
C TYR A 62 -23.92 9.32 10.84
N ILE A 63 -23.27 8.20 10.53
CA ILE A 63 -23.48 7.43 9.31
C ILE A 63 -23.79 6.00 9.75
N ASN A 64 -24.93 5.44 9.29
CA ASN A 64 -25.40 4.10 9.67
C ASN A 64 -25.34 3.84 11.19
N ASN A 65 -25.84 4.78 11.99
CA ASN A 65 -25.85 4.77 13.46
C ASN A 65 -24.47 4.85 14.14
N GLN A 66 -23.39 5.02 13.38
CA GLN A 66 -22.06 5.20 13.94
C GLN A 66 -21.72 6.70 14.07
N LEU A 67 -21.34 7.12 15.26
CA LEU A 67 -20.87 8.49 15.54
C LEU A 67 -19.53 8.76 14.87
N ILE A 68 -19.39 9.91 14.20
CA ILE A 68 -18.21 10.25 13.37
C ILE A 68 -17.40 11.37 14.02
N THR A 69 -16.53 11.02 14.96
CA THR A 69 -15.68 12.01 15.67
C THR A 69 -14.19 11.92 15.29
N ASN A 70 -13.80 10.91 14.50
CA ASN A 70 -12.44 10.74 14.03
C ASN A 70 -12.39 9.93 12.72
N ALA A 71 -11.21 9.80 12.14
CA ALA A 71 -10.99 9.11 10.87
C ALA A 71 -11.32 7.60 10.95
N ALA A 72 -11.03 6.96 12.07
CA ALA A 72 -11.34 5.55 12.28
C ALA A 72 -12.85 5.31 12.29
N ASN A 73 -13.62 6.14 12.99
CA ASN A 73 -15.09 6.07 12.99
C ASN A 73 -15.66 6.25 11.57
N LEU A 74 -15.16 7.23 10.80
CA LEU A 74 -15.59 7.43 9.42
C LEU A 74 -15.25 6.22 8.54
N SER A 75 -14.06 5.69 8.65
CA SER A 75 -13.64 4.50 7.93
C SER A 75 -14.51 3.30 8.27
N ASN A 76 -14.72 3.02 9.54
CA ASN A 76 -15.57 1.92 10.00
C ASN A 76 -17.01 2.04 9.50
N ALA A 77 -17.58 3.27 9.56
CA ALA A 77 -18.95 3.52 9.10
C ALA A 77 -19.13 3.38 7.58
N THR A 78 -18.06 3.55 6.79
CA THR A 78 -18.17 3.66 5.33
C THR A 78 -17.45 2.56 4.54
N SER A 79 -16.51 1.84 5.14
CA SER A 79 -15.67 0.85 4.43
C SER A 79 -16.44 -0.32 3.81
N SER A 80 -17.56 -0.71 4.39
CA SER A 80 -18.42 -1.80 3.90
C SER A 80 -19.50 -1.35 2.91
N ILE A 81 -19.77 -0.04 2.81
CA ILE A 81 -20.86 0.46 1.99
C ILE A 81 -20.55 0.27 0.50
N ARG A 82 -21.49 -0.38 -0.21
CA ARG A 82 -21.41 -0.64 -1.64
C ARG A 82 -22.45 0.19 -2.41
N THR A 83 -22.24 0.33 -3.69
CA THR A 83 -23.19 0.98 -4.61
C THR A 83 -24.59 0.36 -4.46
N GLY A 84 -25.58 1.21 -4.25
CA GLY A 84 -26.97 0.79 -4.09
C GLY A 84 -27.40 0.52 -2.66
N ASP A 85 -26.49 0.36 -1.70
CA ASP A 85 -26.80 0.21 -0.28
C ASP A 85 -27.55 1.42 0.25
N LYS A 86 -28.44 1.20 1.23
CA LYS A 86 -29.09 2.28 1.97
C LYS A 86 -28.12 2.85 3.00
N VAL A 87 -27.90 4.15 2.95
CA VAL A 87 -27.05 4.89 3.89
C VAL A 87 -27.92 5.87 4.68
N ALA A 88 -27.99 5.66 5.98
CA ALA A 88 -28.65 6.58 6.90
C ALA A 88 -27.63 7.61 7.40
N VAL A 89 -27.96 8.91 7.29
CA VAL A 89 -27.09 10.00 7.73
C VAL A 89 -27.88 10.93 8.65
N ILE A 90 -27.29 11.23 9.82
CA ILE A 90 -27.79 12.29 10.72
C ILE A 90 -26.80 13.44 10.68
N TYR A 91 -27.23 14.60 10.30
CA TYR A 91 -26.40 15.81 10.17
C TYR A 91 -27.10 17.08 10.63
N SER A 92 -26.31 18.09 10.95
CA SER A 92 -26.81 19.43 11.28
C SER A 92 -26.56 20.36 10.09
N HIS A 93 -27.65 21.02 9.62
CA HIS A 93 -27.59 22.05 8.59
C HIS A 93 -28.18 23.34 9.14
N ALA A 94 -27.42 24.42 9.14
CA ALA A 94 -27.83 25.73 9.71
C ALA A 94 -28.40 25.55 11.13
N GLY A 95 -27.76 24.78 11.99
CA GLY A 95 -28.17 24.53 13.37
C GLY A 95 -29.32 23.53 13.56
N LYS A 96 -29.98 23.08 12.49
CA LYS A 96 -31.11 22.12 12.54
C LYS A 96 -30.63 20.70 12.25
N VAL A 97 -30.96 19.77 13.13
CA VAL A 97 -30.68 18.35 12.92
C VAL A 97 -31.62 17.77 11.86
N LYS A 98 -31.05 17.07 10.91
CA LYS A 98 -31.77 16.40 9.81
C LYS A 98 -31.34 14.93 9.75
N THR A 99 -32.28 14.08 9.35
CA THR A 99 -32.01 12.66 9.04
C THR A 99 -32.38 12.39 7.60
N LYS A 100 -31.51 11.69 6.87
CA LYS A 100 -31.73 11.26 5.49
C LYS A 100 -31.32 9.82 5.33
N THR A 101 -32.10 9.06 4.53
CA THR A 101 -31.68 7.76 4.02
C THR A 101 -31.58 7.86 2.52
N ILE A 102 -30.47 7.46 1.95
CA ILE A 102 -30.17 7.58 0.52
C ILE A 102 -29.52 6.29 0.00
N LYS A 103 -29.72 5.98 -1.28
CA LYS A 103 -28.96 4.93 -1.94
C LYS A 103 -27.54 5.41 -2.23
N ALA A 104 -26.55 4.61 -1.84
CA ALA A 104 -25.15 4.86 -2.08
C ALA A 104 -24.84 4.95 -3.59
N VAL A 105 -24.06 5.94 -3.96
CA VAL A 105 -23.63 6.20 -5.34
C VAL A 105 -22.34 5.47 -5.62
N MET A 106 -22.18 4.96 -6.83
CA MET A 106 -20.97 4.30 -7.30
C MET A 106 -19.80 5.28 -7.33
N ARG A 107 -18.62 4.85 -6.85
CA ARG A 107 -17.37 5.57 -7.06
C ARG A 107 -17.05 5.59 -8.56
N PRO A 108 -16.76 6.76 -9.18
CA PRO A 108 -16.37 6.82 -10.59
C PRO A 108 -15.12 5.98 -10.84
N PHE A 109 -15.04 5.39 -12.03
CA PHE A 109 -13.79 4.79 -12.48
C PHE A 109 -12.74 5.88 -12.74
N GLU A 110 -11.48 5.54 -12.53
CA GLU A 110 -10.36 6.40 -12.91
C GLU A 110 -10.30 6.55 -14.43
N THR A 111 -10.04 7.76 -14.89
CA THR A 111 -9.82 8.07 -16.31
C THR A 111 -8.45 8.68 -16.51
N SER A 112 -7.87 8.50 -17.69
CA SER A 112 -6.56 9.04 -18.06
C SER A 112 -6.52 9.46 -19.52
N ASP A 113 -5.85 10.58 -19.82
CA ASP A 113 -5.62 11.02 -21.18
C ASP A 113 -4.48 10.26 -21.87
N ILE A 114 -3.59 9.67 -21.08
CA ILE A 114 -2.38 8.97 -21.55
C ILE A 114 -2.47 7.44 -21.46
N ALA A 115 -3.50 6.90 -20.78
CA ALA A 115 -3.67 5.47 -20.59
C ALA A 115 -5.10 4.99 -20.85
N ASP A 116 -5.22 3.75 -21.33
CA ASP A 116 -6.41 2.95 -21.20
C ASP A 116 -6.40 2.33 -19.79
N VAL A 117 -7.47 2.53 -19.00
CA VAL A 117 -7.56 2.06 -17.62
C VAL A 117 -8.52 0.89 -17.51
N TYR A 118 -8.03 -0.25 -17.04
CA TYR A 118 -8.79 -1.48 -16.87
C TYR A 118 -8.96 -1.82 -15.41
N TYR A 119 -10.17 -2.23 -15.03
CA TYR A 119 -10.53 -2.67 -13.69
C TYR A 119 -10.95 -4.14 -13.76
N ASP A 120 -10.17 -4.99 -13.11
CA ASP A 120 -10.40 -6.43 -13.09
C ASP A 120 -10.35 -7.01 -11.67
N TRP A 121 -10.52 -8.31 -11.57
CA TRP A 121 -10.53 -9.06 -10.33
C TRP A 121 -9.53 -10.21 -10.38
N VAL A 122 -8.86 -10.42 -9.25
CA VAL A 122 -8.09 -11.62 -8.99
C VAL A 122 -8.65 -12.31 -7.76
N SER A 123 -8.86 -13.62 -7.84
CA SER A 123 -9.26 -14.42 -6.69
C SER A 123 -8.02 -14.92 -5.95
N ASN A 124 -8.00 -14.75 -4.65
CA ASN A 124 -7.08 -15.40 -3.73
C ASN A 124 -7.92 -16.10 -2.66
N ASN A 125 -8.11 -17.40 -2.79
CA ASN A 125 -9.13 -18.16 -2.07
C ASN A 125 -10.52 -17.51 -2.25
N ASP A 126 -11.25 -17.24 -1.17
CA ASP A 126 -12.57 -16.59 -1.19
C ASP A 126 -12.49 -15.06 -1.33
N CYS A 127 -11.31 -14.48 -1.18
CA CYS A 127 -11.08 -13.06 -1.33
C CYS A 127 -10.95 -12.67 -2.80
N ARG A 128 -11.73 -11.68 -3.24
CA ARG A 128 -11.64 -11.08 -4.57
C ARG A 128 -10.93 -9.74 -4.48
N LEU A 129 -9.74 -9.68 -5.05
CA LEU A 129 -8.87 -8.52 -5.03
C LEU A 129 -9.09 -7.67 -6.29
N ARG A 130 -9.27 -6.38 -6.12
CA ARG A 130 -9.36 -5.44 -7.25
C ARG A 130 -7.96 -5.20 -7.83
N THR A 131 -7.83 -5.34 -9.15
CA THR A 131 -6.68 -4.86 -9.92
C THR A 131 -7.04 -3.64 -10.75
N ILE A 132 -6.08 -2.75 -10.95
CA ILE A 132 -6.20 -1.64 -11.88
C ILE A 132 -4.95 -1.63 -12.74
N THR A 133 -5.15 -1.81 -14.05
CA THR A 133 -4.08 -1.71 -15.04
C THR A 133 -4.20 -0.42 -15.81
N ARG A 134 -3.10 0.32 -15.87
CA ARG A 134 -2.98 1.54 -16.67
C ARG A 134 -2.03 1.27 -17.81
N LYS A 135 -2.56 1.05 -19.01
CA LYS A 135 -1.82 0.70 -20.22
C LYS A 135 -1.66 1.94 -21.10
N PRO A 136 -0.48 2.23 -21.67
CA PRO A 136 -0.30 3.31 -22.63
C PRO A 136 -1.37 3.27 -23.72
N LYS A 137 -2.01 4.42 -23.98
CA LYS A 137 -3.20 4.51 -24.81
C LYS A 137 -2.94 4.00 -26.23
N GLY A 138 -3.80 3.11 -26.71
CA GLY A 138 -3.72 2.55 -28.07
C GLY A 138 -2.57 1.59 -28.35
N GLN A 139 -1.70 1.29 -27.36
CA GLN A 139 -0.57 0.37 -27.55
C GLN A 139 -0.94 -1.08 -27.19
N THR A 140 -0.26 -2.03 -27.81
CA THR A 140 -0.36 -3.47 -27.56
C THR A 140 1.06 -4.05 -27.43
N ASN A 141 1.18 -5.25 -26.83
CA ASN A 141 2.45 -5.92 -26.58
C ASN A 141 3.44 -5.02 -25.81
N VAL A 142 2.95 -4.40 -24.73
CA VAL A 142 3.71 -3.42 -23.95
C VAL A 142 4.46 -4.08 -22.79
N PRO A 143 5.68 -3.62 -22.44
CA PRO A 143 6.32 -4.00 -21.19
C PRO A 143 5.47 -3.55 -20.02
N SER A 144 5.55 -4.27 -18.90
CA SER A 144 4.66 -4.01 -17.77
C SER A 144 5.38 -4.06 -16.43
N ILE A 145 4.92 -3.24 -15.50
CA ILE A 145 5.49 -3.10 -14.16
C ILE A 145 4.41 -3.45 -13.14
N LEU A 146 4.66 -4.43 -12.28
CA LEU A 146 3.89 -4.63 -11.06
C LEU A 146 4.40 -3.65 -10.00
N LEU A 147 3.53 -2.75 -9.54
CA LEU A 147 3.85 -1.81 -8.47
C LEU A 147 3.45 -2.40 -7.13
N ILE A 148 4.45 -2.60 -6.24
CA ILE A 148 4.28 -3.05 -4.86
C ILE A 148 4.55 -1.88 -3.93
N PRO A 149 3.51 -1.28 -3.29
CA PRO A 149 3.66 -0.10 -2.44
C PRO A 149 4.20 -0.46 -1.05
N GLY A 150 4.46 0.55 -0.23
CA GLY A 150 4.79 0.42 1.19
C GLY A 150 3.69 -0.26 2.02
N TYR A 151 3.89 -0.36 3.35
CA TYR A 151 3.03 -1.16 4.24
C TYR A 151 1.63 -0.60 4.48
N ASN A 152 1.42 0.69 4.26
CA ASN A 152 0.16 1.34 4.61
C ASN A 152 -1.06 0.73 3.92
N CYS A 153 -2.20 0.83 4.63
CA CYS A 153 -3.50 0.41 4.15
C CYS A 153 -4.19 1.52 3.33
N GLY A 154 -3.53 1.94 2.24
CA GLY A 154 -4.07 2.89 1.26
C GLY A 154 -4.58 2.19 0.01
N SER A 155 -5.74 2.61 -0.52
CA SER A 155 -6.26 2.09 -1.78
C SER A 155 -5.39 2.51 -2.97
N ILE A 156 -5.25 1.61 -3.95
CA ILE A 156 -4.54 1.86 -5.21
C ILE A 156 -5.34 2.73 -6.19
N GLU A 157 -6.61 2.95 -5.92
CA GLU A 157 -7.47 3.78 -6.74
C GLU A 157 -7.33 5.25 -6.32
N ASN A 158 -7.02 6.11 -7.27
CA ASN A 158 -6.80 7.53 -7.00
C ASN A 158 -5.81 7.74 -5.86
N TYR A 159 -4.62 7.21 -6.00
CA TYR A 159 -3.57 7.32 -4.98
C TYR A 159 -3.54 8.68 -4.30
N SER A 160 -3.78 8.68 -3.01
CA SER A 160 -3.65 9.88 -2.18
C SER A 160 -2.21 10.39 -2.08
N LEU A 161 -1.25 9.50 -2.29
CA LEU A 161 0.16 9.84 -2.39
C LEU A 161 0.48 10.23 -3.84
N SER A 162 0.74 11.49 -4.07
CA SER A 162 1.12 12.05 -5.37
C SER A 162 2.31 11.34 -6.02
N ILE A 163 3.22 10.77 -5.22
CA ILE A 163 4.42 10.08 -5.71
C ILE A 163 4.08 8.91 -6.64
N TYR A 164 3.15 8.03 -6.26
CA TYR A 164 2.79 6.89 -7.11
C TYR A 164 2.10 7.33 -8.40
N LYS A 165 1.28 8.38 -8.34
CA LYS A 165 0.62 8.94 -9.51
C LYS A 165 1.64 9.49 -10.51
N ASN A 166 2.59 10.30 -10.04
CA ASN A 166 3.63 10.88 -10.87
C ASN A 166 4.54 9.79 -11.46
N LEU A 167 4.97 8.84 -10.62
CA LEU A 167 5.79 7.71 -11.02
C LEU A 167 5.12 6.88 -12.13
N MET A 168 3.87 6.48 -11.94
CA MET A 168 3.10 5.72 -12.93
C MET A 168 2.92 6.50 -14.23
N ASN A 169 2.61 7.80 -14.15
CA ASN A 169 2.42 8.63 -15.33
C ASN A 169 3.69 8.69 -16.20
N GLU A 170 4.87 8.82 -15.59
CA GLU A 170 6.12 8.84 -16.34
C GLU A 170 6.44 7.48 -16.97
N TRP A 171 6.20 6.38 -16.28
CA TRP A 171 6.35 5.04 -16.86
C TRP A 171 5.36 4.81 -18.02
N ILE A 172 4.10 5.24 -17.89
CA ILE A 172 3.10 5.15 -18.94
C ILE A 172 3.51 5.95 -20.17
N LYS A 173 4.01 7.19 -19.99
CA LYS A 173 4.55 8.02 -21.09
C LYS A 173 5.74 7.35 -21.78
N ALA A 174 6.55 6.59 -21.03
CA ALA A 174 7.69 5.83 -21.58
C ALA A 174 7.27 4.50 -22.24
N GLY A 175 5.98 4.18 -22.31
CA GLY A 175 5.44 3.00 -22.98
C GLY A 175 5.27 1.77 -22.10
N TYR A 176 5.37 1.89 -20.78
CA TYR A 176 5.16 0.79 -19.84
C TYR A 176 3.72 0.76 -19.31
N ALA A 177 3.09 -0.40 -19.31
CA ALA A 177 1.85 -0.58 -18.54
C ALA A 177 2.19 -0.72 -17.05
N VAL A 178 1.32 -0.16 -16.20
CA VAL A 178 1.45 -0.29 -14.75
C VAL A 178 0.28 -1.09 -14.21
N VAL A 179 0.60 -2.20 -13.57
CA VAL A 179 -0.35 -3.08 -12.90
C VAL A 179 -0.29 -2.84 -11.40
N THR A 180 -1.43 -2.59 -10.81
CA THR A 180 -1.60 -2.43 -9.36
C THR A 180 -2.69 -3.38 -8.87
N ILE A 181 -2.54 -3.88 -7.65
CA ILE A 181 -3.52 -4.74 -6.97
C ILE A 181 -3.81 -4.20 -5.58
N GLU A 182 -5.09 -4.16 -5.20
CA GLU A 182 -5.48 -3.77 -3.84
C GLU A 182 -4.98 -4.78 -2.83
N LYS A 183 -4.44 -4.29 -1.72
CA LYS A 183 -4.23 -5.16 -0.55
C LYS A 183 -5.56 -5.69 -0.03
N SER A 184 -5.49 -6.75 0.76
CA SER A 184 -6.67 -7.37 1.37
C SER A 184 -7.59 -6.32 2.03
N GLY A 185 -8.88 -6.38 1.74
CA GLY A 185 -9.92 -5.51 2.32
C GLY A 185 -9.92 -4.05 1.86
N LEU A 186 -9.00 -3.64 0.97
CA LEU A 186 -8.95 -2.26 0.46
C LEU A 186 -9.70 -2.09 -0.86
N GLY A 187 -9.97 -0.82 -1.19
CA GLY A 187 -10.63 -0.43 -2.43
C GLY A 187 -11.93 -1.22 -2.64
N ASP A 188 -12.14 -1.70 -3.84
CA ASP A 188 -13.28 -2.54 -4.17
C ASP A 188 -13.13 -4.02 -3.75
N SER A 189 -11.98 -4.44 -3.20
CA SER A 189 -11.76 -5.84 -2.79
C SER A 189 -12.89 -6.34 -1.88
N TYR A 190 -13.31 -7.59 -2.09
CA TYR A 190 -14.52 -8.15 -1.51
C TYR A 190 -14.24 -9.49 -0.84
N ASN A 191 -14.94 -9.76 0.27
CA ASN A 191 -14.80 -10.97 1.08
C ASN A 191 -13.35 -11.24 1.52
N CYS A 192 -12.64 -10.17 1.87
CA CYS A 192 -11.26 -10.19 2.29
C CYS A 192 -11.14 -9.74 3.74
N ILE A 193 -10.13 -10.23 4.46
CA ILE A 193 -9.80 -9.68 5.78
C ILE A 193 -9.37 -8.22 5.65
N PRO A 194 -9.67 -7.36 6.62
CA PRO A 194 -9.21 -5.97 6.62
C PRO A 194 -7.68 -5.88 6.50
N CYS A 195 -7.18 -4.89 5.78
CA CYS A 195 -5.74 -4.68 5.61
C CYS A 195 -5.01 -4.52 6.96
N SER A 196 -5.62 -3.87 7.93
CA SER A 196 -5.06 -3.71 9.28
C SER A 196 -4.92 -5.04 10.03
N GLU A 197 -5.70 -6.06 9.66
CA GLU A 197 -5.67 -7.40 10.24
C GLU A 197 -4.86 -8.40 9.41
N ALA A 198 -4.44 -8.00 8.19
CA ALA A 198 -3.63 -8.84 7.32
C ALA A 198 -2.18 -8.89 7.78
N ASP A 199 -1.59 -10.08 7.72
CA ASP A 199 -0.18 -10.30 8.01
C ASP A 199 0.71 -10.21 6.74
N LEU A 200 2.02 -10.38 6.87
CA LEU A 200 2.96 -10.29 5.75
C LEU A 200 2.75 -11.40 4.72
N VAL A 201 2.42 -12.60 5.17
CA VAL A 201 2.17 -13.74 4.26
C VAL A 201 0.99 -13.42 3.36
N THR A 202 -0.07 -12.86 3.91
CA THR A 202 -1.23 -12.38 3.14
C THR A 202 -0.82 -11.33 2.09
N ASP A 203 0.02 -10.34 2.45
CA ASP A 203 0.48 -9.35 1.47
C ASP A 203 1.33 -10.00 0.36
N ILE A 204 2.22 -10.95 0.69
CA ILE A 204 3.02 -11.70 -0.30
C ILE A 204 2.09 -12.46 -1.27
N GLU A 205 1.07 -13.15 -0.77
CA GLU A 205 0.09 -13.87 -1.61
C GLU A 205 -0.69 -12.94 -2.52
N VAL A 206 -1.09 -11.77 -2.02
CA VAL A 206 -1.78 -10.73 -2.81
C VAL A 206 -0.92 -10.28 -3.99
N PHE A 207 0.35 -9.96 -3.76
CA PHE A 207 1.23 -9.50 -4.83
C PHE A 207 1.70 -10.64 -5.75
N ASP A 208 1.78 -11.88 -5.27
CA ASP A 208 1.96 -13.08 -6.09
C ASP A 208 0.79 -13.25 -7.08
N ALA A 209 -0.44 -13.10 -6.60
CA ALA A 209 -1.63 -13.10 -7.45
C ALA A 209 -1.63 -11.92 -8.44
N GLY A 210 -1.17 -10.75 -8.02
CA GLY A 210 -0.99 -9.58 -8.89
C GLY A 210 0.02 -9.80 -10.01
N TYR A 211 1.13 -10.50 -9.74
CA TYR A 211 2.11 -10.86 -10.77
C TYR A 211 1.53 -11.84 -11.79
N LYS A 212 0.87 -12.89 -11.34
CA LYS A 212 0.19 -13.87 -12.21
C LYS A 212 -0.88 -13.20 -13.08
N TYR A 213 -1.64 -12.27 -12.51
CA TYR A 213 -2.60 -11.48 -13.27
C TYR A 213 -1.90 -10.65 -14.35
N MET A 214 -0.83 -9.92 -14.02
CA MET A 214 -0.04 -9.16 -14.99
C MET A 214 0.44 -10.03 -16.15
N GLU A 215 0.97 -11.22 -15.85
CA GLU A 215 1.44 -12.19 -16.85
C GLU A 215 0.30 -12.74 -17.74
N SER A 216 -0.93 -12.79 -17.24
CA SER A 216 -2.10 -13.28 -17.99
C SER A 216 -2.67 -12.30 -18.99
N LEU A 217 -2.33 -11.00 -18.89
CA LEU A 217 -2.91 -9.95 -19.70
C LEU A 217 -2.56 -10.10 -21.18
N PRO A 218 -3.53 -10.04 -22.12
CA PRO A 218 -3.30 -10.35 -23.53
C PRO A 218 -2.51 -9.28 -24.29
N TYR A 219 -2.43 -8.07 -23.75
CA TYR A 219 -1.73 -6.92 -24.36
C TYR A 219 -0.34 -6.66 -23.76
N VAL A 220 0.12 -7.53 -22.87
CA VAL A 220 1.41 -7.39 -22.18
C VAL A 220 2.48 -8.24 -22.86
N ASP A 221 3.67 -7.70 -23.00
CA ASP A 221 4.86 -8.44 -23.41
C ASP A 221 5.39 -9.27 -22.23
N LYS A 222 5.14 -10.55 -22.26
CA LYS A 222 5.52 -11.49 -21.19
C LYS A 222 7.04 -11.65 -21.01
N SER A 223 7.84 -11.24 -21.99
CA SER A 223 9.30 -11.23 -21.90
C SER A 223 9.85 -9.99 -21.18
N ARG A 224 9.00 -8.97 -20.96
CA ARG A 224 9.38 -7.68 -20.38
C ARG A 224 8.48 -7.30 -19.20
N LEU A 225 8.40 -8.22 -18.22
CA LEU A 225 7.68 -7.99 -16.95
C LEU A 225 8.65 -7.54 -15.86
N PHE A 226 8.35 -6.44 -15.22
CA PHE A 226 9.16 -5.86 -14.15
C PHE A 226 8.39 -5.83 -12.83
N ILE A 227 9.13 -5.82 -11.73
CA ILE A 227 8.61 -5.56 -10.40
C ILE A 227 9.23 -4.26 -9.89
N TRP A 228 8.42 -3.38 -9.33
CA TRP A 228 8.88 -2.23 -8.58
C TRP A 228 8.36 -2.29 -7.16
N GLY A 229 9.29 -2.31 -6.19
CA GLY A 229 8.99 -2.37 -4.76
C GLY A 229 9.47 -1.13 -4.03
N HIS A 230 8.55 -0.45 -3.31
CA HIS A 230 8.85 0.72 -2.49
C HIS A 230 8.72 0.39 -1.01
N SER A 231 9.72 0.80 -0.22
CA SER A 231 9.68 0.60 1.23
C SER A 231 9.40 -0.88 1.55
N MET A 232 8.35 -1.22 2.27
CA MET A 232 7.93 -2.61 2.51
C MET A 232 7.69 -3.41 1.23
N GLY A 233 7.31 -2.77 0.12
CA GLY A 233 7.22 -3.43 -1.18
C GLY A 233 8.55 -4.00 -1.66
N GLY A 234 9.68 -3.42 -1.25
CA GLY A 234 11.02 -3.95 -1.51
C GLY A 234 11.37 -5.18 -0.68
N VAL A 235 10.72 -5.39 0.46
CA VAL A 235 10.79 -6.64 1.25
C VAL A 235 10.01 -7.77 0.57
N ILE A 236 8.89 -7.44 -0.07
CA ILE A 236 8.02 -8.40 -0.77
C ILE A 236 8.58 -8.75 -2.16
N ALA A 237 9.20 -7.79 -2.83
CA ALA A 237 9.69 -7.96 -4.22
C ALA A 237 10.56 -9.20 -4.45
N PRO A 238 11.55 -9.55 -3.63
CA PRO A 238 12.36 -10.76 -3.81
C PRO A 238 11.54 -12.04 -3.64
N GLU A 239 10.49 -12.04 -2.78
CA GLU A 239 9.62 -13.19 -2.60
C GLU A 239 8.83 -13.53 -3.88
N ILE A 240 8.43 -12.50 -4.63
CA ILE A 240 7.75 -12.67 -5.91
C ILE A 240 8.76 -13.00 -7.01
N ALA A 241 9.88 -12.28 -7.08
CA ALA A 241 10.87 -12.42 -8.13
C ALA A 241 11.53 -13.81 -8.18
N ARG A 242 11.82 -14.41 -7.01
CA ARG A 242 12.41 -15.76 -6.93
C ARG A 242 11.47 -16.87 -7.44
N LYS A 243 10.14 -16.64 -7.41
CA LYS A 243 9.12 -17.57 -7.91
C LYS A 243 8.88 -17.42 -9.41
N HIS A 244 8.77 -16.18 -9.91
CA HIS A 244 8.25 -15.87 -11.25
C HIS A 244 9.31 -15.45 -12.28
N LYS A 245 10.53 -15.14 -11.87
CA LYS A 245 11.64 -14.76 -12.77
C LYS A 245 11.28 -13.59 -13.70
N PRO A 246 10.93 -12.41 -13.17
CA PRO A 246 10.66 -11.23 -13.99
C PRO A 246 11.89 -10.84 -14.84
N ARG A 247 11.70 -9.93 -15.81
CA ARG A 247 12.80 -9.37 -16.59
C ARG A 247 13.76 -8.55 -15.73
N GLY A 248 13.23 -7.91 -14.69
CA GLY A 248 14.03 -7.17 -13.72
C GLY A 248 13.22 -6.71 -12.51
N VAL A 249 13.93 -6.39 -11.43
CA VAL A 249 13.38 -5.88 -10.18
C VAL A 249 14.01 -4.53 -9.84
N ILE A 250 13.19 -3.56 -9.49
CA ILE A 250 13.64 -2.27 -8.97
C ILE A 250 13.14 -2.14 -7.55
N VAL A 251 14.02 -1.82 -6.60
CA VAL A 251 13.61 -1.51 -5.23
C VAL A 251 14.14 -0.15 -4.79
N PHE A 252 13.31 0.55 -4.05
CA PHE A 252 13.61 1.88 -3.52
C PHE A 252 13.22 1.98 -2.05
N ALA A 253 14.10 2.61 -1.24
CA ALA A 253 13.81 2.96 0.14
C ALA A 253 13.38 1.74 1.00
N THR A 254 14.08 0.61 0.87
CA THR A 254 13.75 -0.67 1.51
C THR A 254 14.80 -1.09 2.53
N VAL A 255 14.54 -2.20 3.19
CA VAL A 255 15.42 -2.80 4.21
C VAL A 255 15.86 -4.21 3.80
N PHE A 256 16.99 -4.65 4.37
CA PHE A 256 17.57 -5.97 4.16
C PHE A 256 17.80 -6.72 5.48
N ARG A 257 18.26 -6.00 6.51
CA ARG A 257 18.52 -6.59 7.84
C ARG A 257 17.21 -6.90 8.58
N PRO A 258 17.26 -7.72 9.64
CA PRO A 258 16.08 -7.91 10.50
C PRO A 258 15.44 -6.59 10.93
N TRP A 259 14.11 -6.56 10.93
CA TRP A 259 13.34 -5.36 11.21
C TRP A 259 13.70 -4.71 12.55
N SER A 260 13.95 -5.54 13.58
CA SER A 260 14.37 -5.08 14.90
C SER A 260 15.71 -4.31 14.88
N GLU A 261 16.67 -4.73 14.06
CA GLU A 261 17.95 -4.04 13.91
C GLU A 261 17.78 -2.71 13.16
N PHE A 262 17.01 -2.73 12.07
CA PHE A 262 16.67 -1.54 11.32
C PHE A 262 15.96 -0.48 12.19
N LEU A 263 14.99 -0.86 13.01
CA LEU A 263 14.27 0.05 13.91
C LEU A 263 15.20 0.74 14.91
N LEU A 264 16.17 0.01 15.48
CA LEU A 264 17.13 0.60 16.42
C LEU A 264 18.03 1.65 15.73
N GLU A 265 18.41 1.42 14.48
CA GLU A 265 19.15 2.40 13.68
C GLU A 265 18.26 3.59 13.29
N MET A 266 17.04 3.35 12.87
CA MET A 266 16.05 4.37 12.56
C MET A 266 15.80 5.32 13.75
N HIS A 267 15.67 4.80 14.95
CA HIS A 267 15.55 5.64 16.15
C HIS A 267 16.77 6.54 16.38
N ARG A 268 17.98 6.04 16.11
CA ARG A 268 19.21 6.86 16.21
C ARG A 268 19.26 8.00 15.21
N VAL A 269 18.55 7.87 14.09
CA VAL A 269 18.42 8.92 13.08
C VAL A 269 17.27 9.87 13.40
N GLN A 270 16.10 9.34 13.74
CA GLN A 270 14.88 10.16 13.86
C GLN A 270 14.81 10.93 15.17
N TYR A 271 15.19 10.34 16.30
CA TYR A 271 15.13 11.03 17.61
C TYR A 271 15.93 12.33 17.66
N PRO A 272 17.16 12.40 17.10
CA PRO A 272 17.84 13.69 16.99
C PRO A 272 17.15 14.71 16.07
N LEU A 273 16.45 14.25 15.02
CA LEU A 273 15.64 15.13 14.16
C LEU A 273 14.43 15.70 14.90
N ASP A 274 13.89 14.94 15.87
CA ASP A 274 12.83 15.35 16.79
C ASP A 274 13.34 16.20 17.95
N GLY A 275 14.65 16.49 18.02
CA GLY A 275 15.28 17.35 19.01
C GLY A 275 15.82 16.65 20.25
N LYS A 276 15.80 15.30 20.32
CA LYS A 276 16.47 14.57 21.42
C LYS A 276 18.00 14.68 21.32
N SER A 277 18.66 14.80 22.45
CA SER A 277 20.12 14.67 22.53
C SER A 277 20.55 13.23 22.24
N TYR A 278 21.82 13.01 21.89
CA TYR A 278 22.38 11.66 21.71
C TYR A 278 22.32 10.83 22.98
N ILE A 279 22.42 11.44 24.17
CA ILE A 279 22.31 10.75 25.47
C ILE A 279 20.87 10.21 25.64
N GLU A 280 19.86 11.05 25.39
CA GLU A 280 18.45 10.65 25.45
C GLU A 280 18.11 9.61 24.38
N THR A 281 18.65 9.76 23.18
CA THR A 281 18.50 8.81 22.08
C THR A 281 19.04 7.43 22.48
N GLU A 282 20.28 7.33 22.96
CA GLU A 282 20.86 6.03 23.34
C GLU A 282 20.19 5.42 24.56
N ALA A 283 19.71 6.23 25.51
CA ALA A 283 18.92 5.73 26.63
C ALA A 283 17.60 5.10 26.15
N ALA A 284 16.89 5.75 25.21
CA ALA A 284 15.66 5.23 24.61
C ALA A 284 15.94 3.93 23.80
N VAL A 285 16.97 3.93 22.94
CA VAL A 285 17.36 2.77 22.15
C VAL A 285 17.67 1.55 23.02
N ARG A 286 18.41 1.73 24.12
CA ARG A 286 18.67 0.65 25.09
C ARG A 286 17.41 0.11 25.75
N GLY A 287 16.43 0.98 26.05
CA GLY A 287 15.13 0.58 26.54
C GLY A 287 14.40 -0.30 25.53
N MET A 288 14.40 0.12 24.25
CA MET A 288 13.72 -0.60 23.17
C MET A 288 14.36 -1.95 22.84
N GLN A 289 15.69 -2.12 23.00
CA GLN A 289 16.36 -3.40 22.73
C GLN A 289 15.72 -4.57 23.48
N LYS A 290 15.32 -4.39 24.76
CA LYS A 290 14.67 -5.43 25.56
C LYS A 290 13.30 -5.78 24.97
N ILE A 291 12.48 -4.76 24.66
CA ILE A 291 11.13 -4.93 24.12
C ILE A 291 11.20 -5.59 22.75
N TYR A 292 12.12 -5.15 21.87
CA TYR A 292 12.29 -5.75 20.56
C TYR A 292 12.79 -7.18 20.62
N TYR A 293 13.67 -7.52 21.56
CA TYR A 293 14.09 -8.90 21.78
C TYR A 293 12.88 -9.78 22.19
N GLU A 294 12.10 -9.35 23.15
CA GLU A 294 10.91 -10.08 23.62
C GLU A 294 9.83 -10.18 22.51
N PHE A 295 9.57 -9.09 21.81
CA PHE A 295 8.56 -9.05 20.76
C PHE A 295 8.97 -9.82 19.52
N PHE A 296 10.15 -9.51 18.96
CA PHE A 296 10.58 -10.06 17.68
C PHE A 296 11.22 -11.44 17.78
N ARG A 297 12.02 -11.71 18.82
CA ARG A 297 12.75 -12.98 18.97
C ARG A 297 11.97 -13.99 19.82
N LEU A 298 11.43 -13.58 20.94
CA LEU A 298 10.64 -14.47 21.80
C LEU A 298 9.17 -14.54 21.37
N LYS A 299 8.76 -13.78 20.36
CA LYS A 299 7.41 -13.79 19.76
C LYS A 299 6.27 -13.45 20.73
N LYS A 300 6.57 -12.72 21.80
CA LYS A 300 5.51 -12.23 22.70
C LYS A 300 4.61 -11.23 21.97
N SER A 301 3.32 -11.29 22.24
CA SER A 301 2.37 -10.32 21.75
C SER A 301 2.55 -8.95 22.42
N PRO A 302 2.09 -7.84 21.80
CA PRO A 302 2.10 -6.54 22.46
C PRO A 302 1.32 -6.53 23.78
N GLU A 303 0.25 -7.32 23.91
CA GLU A 303 -0.52 -7.45 25.14
C GLU A 303 0.28 -8.11 26.28
N GLU A 304 1.00 -9.19 26.00
CA GLU A 304 1.89 -9.82 26.98
C GLU A 304 2.95 -8.83 27.46
N LEU A 305 3.55 -8.03 26.56
CA LEU A 305 4.53 -7.00 26.92
C LEU A 305 3.89 -5.85 27.71
N TYR A 306 2.70 -5.41 27.32
CA TYR A 306 1.95 -4.36 28.00
C TYR A 306 1.59 -4.73 29.46
N ASN A 307 1.38 -6.00 29.72
CA ASN A 307 1.06 -6.52 31.06
C ASN A 307 2.30 -6.60 31.97
N ILE A 308 3.51 -6.41 31.45
CA ILE A 308 4.74 -6.24 32.23
C ILE A 308 4.80 -4.78 32.70
N PRO A 309 4.73 -4.48 34.01
CA PRO A 309 4.66 -3.09 34.48
C PRO A 309 5.77 -2.19 33.97
N GLU A 310 7.00 -2.73 33.90
CA GLU A 310 8.20 -2.00 33.48
C GLU A 310 8.20 -1.64 31.98
N TYR A 311 7.43 -2.36 31.16
CA TYR A 311 7.38 -2.16 29.71
C TYR A 311 6.17 -1.34 29.26
N ARG A 312 5.14 -1.23 30.10
CA ARG A 312 3.82 -0.69 29.74
C ARG A 312 3.88 0.65 29.03
N GLU A 313 4.60 1.61 29.57
CA GLU A 313 4.65 2.95 28.96
C GLU A 313 5.46 2.97 27.66
N LEU A 314 6.53 2.19 27.55
CA LEU A 314 7.28 2.04 26.31
C LEU A 314 6.45 1.30 25.23
N VAL A 315 5.70 0.27 25.60
CA VAL A 315 4.82 -0.46 24.67
C VAL A 315 3.72 0.46 24.13
N LYS A 316 3.14 1.32 24.95
CA LYS A 316 2.18 2.33 24.49
C LYS A 316 2.80 3.35 23.55
N ALA A 317 3.97 3.88 23.92
CA ALA A 317 4.61 4.98 23.20
C ALA A 317 5.25 4.52 21.89
N GLU A 318 6.01 3.43 21.93
CA GLU A 318 6.89 3.03 20.82
C GLU A 318 6.25 1.97 19.92
N LEU A 319 5.40 1.08 20.46
CA LEU A 319 4.63 0.14 19.63
C LEU A 319 3.25 0.68 19.27
N GLU A 320 2.89 1.89 19.74
CA GLU A 320 1.57 2.52 19.58
C GLU A 320 0.42 1.60 20.01
N TYR A 321 0.71 0.67 20.94
CA TYR A 321 -0.22 -0.38 21.34
C TYR A 321 -1.30 0.16 22.28
N LYS A 322 -2.52 -0.25 22.03
CA LYS A 322 -3.67 -0.03 22.90
C LYS A 322 -4.19 -1.37 23.40
N ALA A 323 -4.45 -1.48 24.71
CA ALA A 323 -4.90 -2.73 25.33
C ALA A 323 -6.13 -3.32 24.58
N GLY A 324 -6.04 -4.59 24.24
CA GLY A 324 -7.07 -5.31 23.49
C GLY A 324 -7.10 -5.06 21.99
N ASP A 325 -6.14 -4.30 21.42
CA ASP A 325 -6.01 -4.06 19.98
C ASP A 325 -4.99 -5.02 19.36
N ASN A 326 -5.29 -5.54 18.18
CA ASN A 326 -4.32 -6.32 17.40
C ASN A 326 -3.44 -5.43 16.50
N ASN A 327 -3.73 -4.14 16.43
CA ASN A 327 -3.05 -3.21 15.56
C ASN A 327 -1.81 -2.61 16.24
N MET A 328 -0.71 -2.61 15.51
CA MET A 328 0.54 -1.95 15.84
C MET A 328 1.07 -1.24 14.58
N TRP A 329 1.32 0.04 14.64
CA TRP A 329 1.80 0.85 13.50
C TRP A 329 0.91 0.68 12.24
N GLY A 330 -0.42 0.59 12.41
CA GLY A 330 -1.38 0.48 11.32
C GLY A 330 -1.55 -0.91 10.69
N ARG A 331 -0.91 -1.95 11.23
CA ARG A 331 -1.03 -3.35 10.78
C ARG A 331 -1.18 -4.29 11.98
N HIS A 332 -1.67 -5.50 11.73
CA HIS A 332 -1.66 -6.55 12.73
C HIS A 332 -0.25 -6.77 13.25
N TRP A 333 -0.05 -6.91 14.56
CA TRP A 333 1.29 -7.05 15.17
C TRP A 333 2.11 -8.23 14.62
N ARG A 334 1.46 -9.32 14.18
CA ARG A 334 2.15 -10.46 13.53
C ARG A 334 2.85 -10.09 12.23
N PHE A 335 2.33 -9.11 11.50
CA PHE A 335 2.96 -8.59 10.29
C PHE A 335 4.41 -8.19 10.55
N TRP A 336 4.64 -7.47 11.64
CA TRP A 336 5.96 -6.99 12.03
C TRP A 336 6.90 -8.09 12.51
N GLN A 337 6.37 -9.07 13.27
CA GLN A 337 7.14 -10.25 13.67
C GLN A 337 7.55 -11.12 12.47
N GLN A 338 6.71 -11.22 11.46
CA GLN A 338 7.00 -11.98 10.25
C GLN A 338 8.08 -11.28 9.40
N ILE A 339 8.07 -9.94 9.29
CA ILE A 339 9.13 -9.19 8.63
C ILE A 339 10.48 -9.44 9.30
N ASP A 340 10.54 -9.36 10.63
CA ASP A 340 11.78 -9.60 11.37
C ASP A 340 12.31 -11.04 11.20
N SER A 341 11.41 -11.98 10.95
CA SER A 341 11.75 -13.40 10.77
C SER A 341 12.06 -13.79 9.34
N LEU A 342 11.79 -12.89 8.37
CA LEU A 342 12.04 -13.16 6.97
C LEU A 342 13.54 -13.11 6.68
N ASP A 343 14.08 -14.20 6.13
CA ASP A 343 15.47 -14.27 5.69
C ASP A 343 15.63 -13.62 4.31
N LEU A 344 15.81 -12.29 4.32
CA LEU A 344 16.00 -11.52 3.09
C LEU A 344 17.31 -11.85 2.36
N ALA A 345 18.35 -12.32 3.08
CA ALA A 345 19.58 -12.75 2.44
C ALA A 345 19.33 -13.98 1.55
N THR A 346 18.62 -14.99 2.07
CA THR A 346 18.20 -16.16 1.27
C THR A 346 17.26 -15.74 0.14
N SER A 347 16.31 -14.85 0.39
CA SER A 347 15.37 -14.39 -0.62
C SER A 347 16.07 -13.69 -1.78
N TRP A 348 16.96 -12.74 -1.50
CA TRP A 348 17.70 -12.01 -2.52
C TRP A 348 18.73 -12.88 -3.27
N SER A 349 19.38 -13.83 -2.58
CA SER A 349 20.31 -14.77 -3.23
C SER A 349 19.64 -15.66 -4.28
N ALA A 350 18.34 -15.90 -4.16
CA ALA A 350 17.54 -16.68 -5.10
C ALA A 350 17.01 -15.88 -6.30
N VAL A 351 17.16 -14.54 -6.31
CA VAL A 351 16.72 -13.69 -7.42
C VAL A 351 17.74 -13.77 -8.57
N LYS A 352 17.29 -14.28 -9.72
CA LYS A 352 18.15 -14.56 -10.89
C LYS A 352 18.13 -13.48 -11.96
N CYS A 353 17.14 -12.58 -11.92
CA CYS A 353 17.02 -11.48 -12.86
C CYS A 353 17.85 -10.27 -12.44
N PRO A 354 18.12 -9.32 -13.35
CA PRO A 354 18.73 -8.04 -13.01
C PRO A 354 17.97 -7.29 -11.90
N VAL A 355 18.70 -6.63 -11.00
CA VAL A 355 18.17 -5.84 -9.88
C VAL A 355 18.75 -4.43 -9.91
N LEU A 356 17.89 -3.43 -9.77
CA LEU A 356 18.28 -2.06 -9.48
C LEU A 356 17.85 -1.71 -8.05
N SER A 357 18.83 -1.50 -7.18
CA SER A 357 18.62 -1.11 -5.79
C SER A 357 18.91 0.37 -5.64
N ILE A 358 17.93 1.18 -5.23
CA ILE A 358 18.06 2.65 -5.19
C ILE A 358 17.89 3.15 -3.75
N PHE A 359 18.92 3.86 -3.25
CA PHE A 359 18.86 4.56 -1.99
C PHE A 359 18.67 6.06 -2.20
N GLY A 360 17.82 6.68 -1.40
CA GLY A 360 17.64 8.12 -1.34
C GLY A 360 18.52 8.76 -0.27
N GLY A 361 19.46 9.65 -0.66
CA GLY A 361 20.39 10.23 0.30
C GLY A 361 19.75 11.14 1.35
N ALA A 362 18.56 11.67 1.08
CA ALA A 362 17.75 12.44 2.03
C ALA A 362 16.67 11.60 2.73
N ASP A 363 16.66 10.29 2.54
CA ASP A 363 15.69 9.38 3.18
C ASP A 363 16.08 9.12 4.64
N TYR A 364 15.41 9.78 5.58
CA TYR A 364 15.58 9.59 7.01
C TYR A 364 14.68 8.46 7.57
N ILE A 365 13.80 7.87 6.75
CA ILE A 365 12.89 6.77 7.12
C ILE A 365 13.56 5.44 6.86
N ALA A 366 13.91 5.11 5.61
CA ALA A 366 14.76 3.99 5.26
C ALA A 366 16.22 4.46 5.29
N CYS A 367 16.68 4.88 6.44
CA CYS A 367 17.81 5.78 6.71
C CYS A 367 19.21 5.21 6.45
N SER A 368 19.32 4.00 5.87
CA SER A 368 20.64 3.33 5.75
C SER A 368 20.93 2.89 4.32
N ALA A 369 21.95 3.49 3.71
CA ALA A 369 22.49 3.03 2.43
C ALA A 369 23.01 1.59 2.49
N LEU A 370 23.39 1.11 3.69
CA LEU A 370 23.89 -0.25 3.90
C LEU A 370 22.86 -1.31 3.48
N GLU A 371 21.56 -1.05 3.70
CA GLU A 371 20.49 -1.98 3.30
C GLU A 371 20.57 -2.29 1.80
N HIS A 372 20.72 -1.26 0.98
CA HIS A 372 20.82 -1.37 -0.46
C HIS A 372 22.15 -1.98 -0.93
N GLN A 373 23.25 -1.69 -0.24
CA GLN A 373 24.56 -2.31 -0.48
C GLN A 373 24.54 -3.82 -0.16
N LEU A 374 23.82 -4.22 0.89
CA LEU A 374 23.67 -5.63 1.25
C LEU A 374 22.83 -6.39 0.22
N ILE A 375 21.80 -5.78 -0.34
CA ILE A 375 21.06 -6.35 -1.48
C ILE A 375 22.02 -6.60 -2.65
N GLU A 376 22.80 -5.59 -3.05
CA GLU A 376 23.76 -5.69 -4.15
C GLU A 376 24.79 -6.80 -3.90
N ARG A 377 25.42 -6.81 -2.74
CA ARG A 377 26.41 -7.83 -2.37
C ARG A 377 25.84 -9.23 -2.40
N THR A 378 24.62 -9.41 -1.89
CA THR A 378 23.96 -10.72 -1.79
C THR A 378 23.58 -11.24 -3.17
N VAL A 379 22.96 -10.44 -4.02
CA VAL A 379 22.61 -10.85 -5.39
C VAL A 379 23.86 -11.14 -6.20
N ASN A 380 24.87 -10.27 -6.13
CA ASN A 380 26.11 -10.43 -6.90
C ASN A 380 27.01 -11.57 -6.39
N ALA A 381 26.87 -12.01 -5.15
CA ALA A 381 27.56 -13.19 -4.64
C ALA A 381 27.09 -14.48 -5.31
N THR A 382 25.82 -14.56 -5.67
CA THR A 382 25.22 -15.75 -6.32
C THR A 382 25.05 -15.58 -7.83
N HIS A 383 24.85 -14.34 -8.29
CA HIS A 383 24.64 -13.99 -9.70
C HIS A 383 25.47 -12.74 -10.04
N PRO A 384 26.79 -12.89 -10.30
CA PRO A 384 27.70 -11.77 -10.51
C PRO A 384 27.24 -10.78 -11.58
N GLY A 385 27.20 -9.50 -11.23
CA GLY A 385 26.79 -8.41 -12.12
C GLY A 385 25.28 -8.22 -12.29
N ASN A 386 24.45 -9.01 -11.60
CA ASN A 386 22.99 -8.89 -11.72
C ASN A 386 22.39 -7.76 -10.88
N CYS A 387 23.07 -7.26 -9.87
CA CYS A 387 22.56 -6.14 -9.10
C CYS A 387 23.45 -4.90 -9.25
N THR A 388 22.79 -3.76 -9.50
CA THR A 388 23.40 -2.43 -9.45
C THR A 388 22.74 -1.65 -8.32
N ASN A 389 23.57 -1.13 -7.39
CA ASN A 389 23.11 -0.22 -6.36
C ASN A 389 23.50 1.22 -6.74
N ILE A 390 22.51 2.13 -6.64
CA ILE A 390 22.75 3.57 -6.85
C ILE A 390 22.21 4.39 -5.69
N THR A 391 22.88 5.49 -5.39
CA THR A 391 22.38 6.50 -4.46
C THR A 391 22.00 7.76 -5.24
N ILE A 392 20.78 8.25 -5.04
CA ILE A 392 20.37 9.57 -5.52
C ILE A 392 20.40 10.50 -4.29
N PRO A 393 21.36 11.45 -4.22
CA PRO A 393 21.70 12.10 -2.96
C PRO A 393 20.60 13.00 -2.39
N ASP A 394 19.75 13.55 -3.24
CA ASP A 394 18.78 14.60 -2.92
C ASP A 394 17.32 14.16 -3.01
N ILE A 395 17.03 12.87 -2.77
CA ILE A 395 15.66 12.39 -2.65
C ILE A 395 15.38 11.77 -1.28
N ASP A 396 14.17 12.00 -0.80
CA ASP A 396 13.64 11.39 0.43
C ASP A 396 12.86 10.10 0.16
N HIS A 397 12.26 9.53 1.22
CA HIS A 397 11.45 8.31 1.18
C HIS A 397 10.27 8.37 0.20
N LEU A 398 9.77 9.57 -0.09
CA LEU A 398 8.60 9.80 -0.96
C LEU A 398 8.98 10.30 -2.37
N ILE A 399 10.24 10.09 -2.79
CA ILE A 399 10.76 10.53 -4.12
C ILE A 399 10.61 12.06 -4.28
N VAL A 400 10.75 12.80 -3.19
CA VAL A 400 10.69 14.27 -3.18
C VAL A 400 12.09 14.82 -3.08
N GLN A 401 12.39 15.85 -3.87
CA GLN A 401 13.69 16.51 -3.83
C GLN A 401 13.88 17.23 -2.51
N GLN A 402 14.92 16.85 -1.78
CA GLN A 402 15.27 17.36 -0.45
C GLN A 402 16.79 17.45 -0.33
N PRO A 403 17.35 18.54 0.21
CA PRO A 403 18.82 18.69 0.33
C PRO A 403 19.44 17.80 1.40
N ASN A 404 18.67 17.36 2.40
CA ASN A 404 19.15 16.55 3.53
C ASN A 404 17.99 16.03 4.41
N TRP A 405 18.30 15.14 5.35
CA TRP A 405 17.35 14.55 6.29
C TRP A 405 16.54 15.56 7.09
N LYS A 406 17.19 16.62 7.60
CA LYS A 406 16.51 17.63 8.42
C LYS A 406 15.41 18.35 7.64
N THR A 407 15.68 18.68 6.39
CA THR A 407 14.70 19.33 5.50
C THR A 407 13.60 18.34 5.09
N ALA A 408 13.97 17.09 4.80
CA ALA A 408 13.04 16.02 4.50
C ALA A 408 12.06 15.76 5.67
N HIS A 409 12.58 15.68 6.89
CA HIS A 409 11.78 15.52 8.10
C HIS A 409 10.81 16.69 8.30
N LYS A 410 11.29 17.92 8.17
CA LYS A 410 10.46 19.13 8.30
C LYS A 410 9.33 19.18 7.29
N ASN A 411 9.58 18.78 6.03
CA ASN A 411 8.64 18.91 4.92
C ASN A 411 7.78 17.66 4.73
N PHE A 412 7.97 16.59 5.52
CA PHE A 412 7.30 15.31 5.34
C PHE A 412 5.77 15.40 5.31
N ALA A 413 5.18 16.21 6.19
CA ALA A 413 3.74 16.43 6.25
C ALA A 413 3.22 17.47 5.23
N ASP A 414 4.10 18.26 4.60
CA ASP A 414 3.71 19.31 3.66
C ASP A 414 3.38 18.72 2.28
N LYS A 415 2.06 18.50 2.07
CA LYS A 415 1.56 17.95 0.81
C LYS A 415 1.87 18.84 -0.40
N ALA A 416 1.75 20.17 -0.26
CA ALA A 416 1.99 21.10 -1.36
C ALA A 416 3.47 21.09 -1.77
N TYR A 417 4.37 21.07 -0.78
CA TYR A 417 5.80 20.92 -1.05
C TYR A 417 6.11 19.62 -1.81
N ARG A 418 5.57 18.47 -1.34
CA ARG A 418 5.80 17.17 -2.00
C ARG A 418 5.29 17.13 -3.44
N GLU A 419 4.11 17.71 -3.69
CA GLU A 419 3.55 17.77 -5.05
C GLU A 419 4.38 18.64 -6.00
N ALA A 420 4.94 19.74 -5.50
CA ALA A 420 5.75 20.67 -6.26
C ALA A 420 7.18 20.18 -6.52
N ASN A 421 7.72 19.31 -5.66
CA ASN A 421 9.12 18.91 -5.68
C ASN A 421 9.33 17.40 -5.94
N PHE A 422 8.44 16.76 -6.71
CA PHE A 422 8.63 15.38 -7.13
C PHE A 422 9.91 15.26 -7.99
N HIS A 423 10.75 14.26 -7.68
CA HIS A 423 12.05 14.09 -8.31
C HIS A 423 11.98 13.30 -9.61
N TYR A 424 11.77 13.97 -10.76
CA TYR A 424 11.65 13.33 -12.08
C TYR A 424 12.92 12.59 -12.52
N GLY A 425 14.11 12.97 -12.03
CA GLY A 425 15.35 12.24 -12.30
C GLY A 425 15.34 10.80 -11.77
N PHE A 426 14.60 10.54 -10.71
CA PHE A 426 14.37 9.18 -10.21
C PHE A 426 13.62 8.32 -11.23
N THR A 427 12.50 8.83 -11.77
CA THR A 427 11.74 8.12 -12.80
C THR A 427 12.56 7.86 -14.03
N LYS A 428 13.34 8.88 -14.47
CA LYS A 428 14.27 8.73 -15.59
C LYS A 428 15.29 7.61 -15.35
N ALA A 429 15.89 7.54 -14.18
CA ALA A 429 16.86 6.49 -13.86
C ALA A 429 16.24 5.08 -13.93
N THR A 430 14.99 4.91 -13.46
CA THR A 430 14.26 3.64 -13.55
C THR A 430 13.93 3.27 -15.00
N ILE A 431 13.49 4.23 -15.81
CA ILE A 431 13.17 4.03 -17.22
C ILE A 431 14.44 3.67 -18.00
N ASP A 432 15.51 4.46 -17.87
CA ASP A 432 16.79 4.22 -18.55
C ASP A 432 17.36 2.82 -18.22
N TRP A 433 17.15 2.35 -16.99
CA TRP A 433 17.60 1.01 -16.59
C TRP A 433 16.73 -0.09 -17.24
N MET A 434 15.41 0.04 -17.23
CA MET A 434 14.51 -0.93 -17.87
C MET A 434 14.69 -0.96 -19.40
N ASP A 435 14.96 0.18 -20.01
CA ASP A 435 15.16 0.30 -21.46
C ASP A 435 16.42 -0.41 -21.97
N LYS A 436 17.45 -0.54 -21.14
CA LYS A 436 18.64 -1.34 -21.46
C LYS A 436 18.37 -2.84 -21.57
N MET A 437 17.20 -3.29 -21.13
CA MET A 437 16.78 -4.70 -21.16
C MET A 437 15.71 -4.99 -22.20
N LYS A 438 15.49 -4.04 -23.14
CA LYS A 438 14.58 -4.21 -24.29
C LYS A 438 15.07 -5.24 -25.28
#